data_b1e3a953aef1f8df61b78c0aac88f25a
#
_entry.id   b1e3a953aef1f8df61b78c0aac88f25a
#
_cell.length_a   1.000
_cell.length_b   1.000
_cell.length_c   1.000
_cell.angle_alpha   90.00
_cell.angle_beta   90.00
_cell.angle_gamma   90.00
#
_symmetry.space_group_name_H-M   'P 1'
#
loop_
_entity.id
_entity.type
_entity.pdbx_description
1 polymer ?
#
loop_
_entity_poly.entity_id
_entity_poly.type
_entity_poly.pdbx_seq_one_letter_code
_entity_poly.pdbx_strand_id
1 'polypeptide(L)'
;MEKKVMITRMNGVKEQEVDTEARYSLEEELQIIKSIQQGGKERDTAIEKLAQFRLRFLTGFVTAVAKRYANNNLSMDELIEAGNKGLVLAAENFDESRGFKFISYAIWWVRQSIEKEIEKLNNQE
;
A
#
# COMPACT_ATOMS: atom_id res chain seq x y z
N MET A 1 11.14 -20.46 9.41
CA MET A 1 12.07 -20.08 9.73
C MET A 1 13.27 -20.67 9.32
N GLU A 2 13.47 -21.78 9.37
CA GLU A 2 14.59 -22.28 9.00
C GLU A 2 14.83 -22.15 7.60
N LYS A 3 13.94 -22.09 6.81
CA LYS A 3 14.17 -21.95 5.46
C LYS A 3 15.00 -20.84 5.15
N LYS A 4 14.91 -19.79 5.79
CA LYS A 4 15.71 -18.72 5.48
C LYS A 4 17.08 -19.04 5.71
N VAL A 5 17.33 -19.70 6.65
CA VAL A 5 18.62 -19.98 6.98
C VAL A 5 19.32 -20.69 5.95
N MET A 6 18.82 -21.63 5.40
CA MET A 6 19.47 -22.28 4.49
C MET A 6 19.81 -21.60 3.32
N ILE A 7 19.20 -20.77 2.91
CA ILE A 7 19.51 -20.10 1.74
C ILE A 7 20.57 -19.23 1.82
N THR A 8 20.96 -18.87 2.80
CA THR A 8 21.90 -17.93 2.93
C THR A 8 23.15 -18.33 2.82
N ARG A 9 23.88 -18.60 2.25
CA ARG A 9 25.12 -18.83 2.34
C ARG A 9 25.84 -18.09 1.48
N MET A 10 25.76 -17.46 0.78
CA MET A 10 26.43 -16.71 0.00
C MET A 10 25.63 -15.69 -0.38
N ASN A 11 25.78 -15.05 -1.31
CA ASN A 11 25.01 -14.00 -1.68
C ASN A 11 23.68 -14.48 -2.01
N GLY A 12 23.56 -15.39 -2.73
CA GLY A 12 22.29 -15.81 -3.16
C GLY A 12 21.40 -16.15 -2.05
N VAL A 13 21.96 -16.59 -1.04
CA VAL A 13 21.23 -16.98 0.08
C VAL A 13 20.41 -15.91 0.64
N LYS A 14 20.96 -14.74 0.85
CA LYS A 14 20.22 -13.68 1.35
C LYS A 14 19.13 -13.29 0.43
N GLU A 15 19.38 -13.26 -0.82
CA GLU A 15 18.37 -12.86 -1.75
C GLU A 15 17.21 -13.83 -1.72
N GLN A 16 17.45 -15.08 -1.51
CA GLN A 16 16.38 -16.02 -1.46
C GLN A 16 15.53 -15.80 -0.25
N GLU A 17 16.11 -15.38 0.85
CA GLU A 17 15.35 -15.13 2.03
C GLU A 17 14.40 -14.01 1.77
N VAL A 18 14.87 -12.98 1.09
CA VAL A 18 14.04 -11.84 0.79
C VAL A 18 12.88 -12.26 -0.10
N ASP A 19 13.15 -13.09 -1.09
CA ASP A 19 12.10 -13.53 -1.97
C ASP A 19 11.05 -14.33 -1.23
N THR A 20 11.47 -15.17 -0.29
CA THR A 20 10.54 -15.98 0.45
C THR A 20 9.63 -15.10 1.29
N GLU A 21 10.19 -14.09 1.93
CA GLU A 21 9.39 -13.21 2.73
C GLU A 21 8.45 -12.40 1.86
N ALA A 22 8.91 -11.99 0.71
CA ALA A 22 8.06 -11.23 -0.18
C ALA A 22 6.88 -12.06 -0.63
N ARG A 23 7.09 -13.36 -0.82
CA ARG A 23 6.02 -14.22 -1.27
C ARG A 23 4.95 -14.35 -0.19
N TYR A 24 5.35 -14.54 1.06
CA TYR A 24 4.41 -14.64 2.14
C TYR A 24 3.65 -13.32 2.25
N SER A 25 4.35 -12.21 2.10
CA SER A 25 3.72 -10.92 2.21
C SER A 25 2.66 -10.72 1.14
N LEU A 26 2.93 -11.19 -0.06
CA LEU A 26 1.97 -11.03 -1.14
C LEU A 26 0.73 -11.88 -0.88
N GLU A 27 0.88 -13.07 -0.36
CA GLU A 27 -0.25 -13.91 -0.06
C GLU A 27 -1.09 -13.33 1.05
N GLU A 28 -0.43 -12.78 2.07
CA GLU A 28 -1.11 -12.20 3.17
C GLU A 28 -1.88 -10.96 2.69
N GLU A 29 -1.27 -10.17 1.82
CA GLU A 29 -1.91 -8.99 1.30
C GLU A 29 -3.16 -9.36 0.52
N LEU A 30 -3.11 -10.41 -0.27
CA LEU A 30 -4.28 -10.83 -1.03
C LEU A 30 -5.42 -11.26 -0.12
N GLN A 31 -5.09 -11.90 1.01
CA GLN A 31 -6.13 -12.27 1.95
C GLN A 31 -6.79 -11.04 2.55
N ILE A 32 -5.98 -10.04 2.87
CA ILE A 32 -6.51 -8.80 3.40
C ILE A 32 -7.42 -8.14 2.37
N ILE A 33 -7.00 -8.10 1.11
CA ILE A 33 -7.79 -7.51 0.05
C ILE A 33 -9.12 -8.24 -0.09
N LYS A 34 -9.10 -9.55 -0.02
CA LYS A 34 -10.34 -10.31 -0.13
C LYS A 34 -11.28 -9.99 1.01
N SER A 35 -10.76 -9.82 2.21
CA SER A 35 -11.60 -9.46 3.34
C SER A 35 -12.25 -8.09 3.15
N ILE A 36 -11.51 -7.16 2.56
CA ILE A 36 -12.07 -5.85 2.28
C ILE A 36 -13.18 -5.97 1.25
N GLN A 37 -12.98 -6.76 0.23
CA GLN A 37 -13.96 -6.91 -0.83
C GLN A 37 -15.22 -7.62 -0.34
N GLN A 38 -15.07 -8.55 0.58
CA GLN A 38 -16.21 -9.26 1.08
C GLN A 38 -17.06 -8.41 2.00
N GLY A 39 -16.46 -7.45 2.66
CA GLY A 39 -17.20 -6.60 3.59
C GLY A 39 -17.50 -7.30 4.89
N GLY A 40 -18.53 -6.90 5.54
CA GLY A 40 -18.92 -7.52 6.78
C GLY A 40 -18.07 -7.11 7.97
N LYS A 41 -18.07 -7.92 9.01
CA LYS A 41 -17.40 -7.58 10.22
C LYS A 41 -15.91 -7.44 10.10
N GLU A 42 -15.30 -8.15 9.19
CA GLU A 42 -13.87 -8.17 9.07
C GLU A 42 -13.32 -7.01 8.27
N ARG A 43 -14.19 -6.26 7.63
CA ARG A 43 -13.72 -5.23 6.72
C ARG A 43 -12.87 -4.15 7.38
N ASP A 44 -13.33 -3.61 8.49
CA ASP A 44 -12.60 -2.53 9.15
C ASP A 44 -11.24 -3.01 9.64
N THR A 45 -11.19 -4.21 10.17
CA THR A 45 -9.93 -4.77 10.61
C THR A 45 -8.99 -4.98 9.43
N ALA A 46 -9.54 -5.43 8.31
CA ALA A 46 -8.73 -5.66 7.13
C ALA A 46 -8.17 -4.34 6.59
N ILE A 47 -8.97 -3.28 6.64
CA ILE A 47 -8.51 -1.98 6.19
C ILE A 47 -7.34 -1.50 7.07
N GLU A 48 -7.44 -1.69 8.38
CA GLU A 48 -6.34 -1.31 9.25
C GLU A 48 -5.11 -2.13 8.97
N LYS A 49 -5.26 -3.41 8.69
CA LYS A 49 -4.12 -4.25 8.38
C LYS A 49 -3.46 -3.81 7.09
N LEU A 50 -4.24 -3.43 6.10
CA LEU A 50 -3.66 -3.00 4.84
C LEU A 50 -2.86 -1.71 5.05
N ALA A 51 -3.39 -0.81 5.86
CA ALA A 51 -2.68 0.44 6.14
C ALA A 51 -1.33 0.16 6.79
N GLN A 52 -1.29 -0.75 7.77
CA GLN A 52 -0.05 -1.07 8.41
C GLN A 52 0.89 -1.82 7.49
N PHE A 53 0.35 -2.71 6.69
CA PHE A 53 1.15 -3.49 5.79
C PHE A 53 1.84 -2.59 4.77
N ARG A 54 1.22 -1.52 4.36
CA ARG A 54 1.78 -0.64 3.35
C ARG A 54 2.25 0.71 3.90
N LEU A 55 2.38 0.83 5.21
CA LEU A 55 2.75 2.10 5.80
C LEU A 55 4.09 2.61 5.30
N ARG A 56 5.07 1.74 5.18
CA ARG A 56 6.37 2.16 4.73
C ARG A 56 6.30 2.68 3.29
N PHE A 57 5.58 1.97 2.45
CA PHE A 57 5.42 2.38 1.07
C PHE A 57 4.71 3.74 1.03
N LEU A 58 3.65 3.90 1.80
CA LEU A 58 2.92 5.14 1.78
C LEU A 58 3.73 6.32 2.27
N THR A 59 4.50 6.12 3.33
CA THR A 59 5.30 7.21 3.86
C THR A 59 6.28 7.73 2.79
N GLY A 60 6.93 6.84 2.08
CA GLY A 60 7.84 7.26 1.03
C GLY A 60 7.12 7.88 -0.15
N PHE A 61 5.99 7.29 -0.53
CA PHE A 61 5.25 7.77 -1.69
C PHE A 61 4.66 9.15 -1.45
N VAL A 62 4.05 9.38 -0.29
CA VAL A 62 3.44 10.68 -0.02
C VAL A 62 4.49 11.75 0.10
N THR A 63 5.69 11.40 0.60
CA THR A 63 6.76 12.38 0.69
C THR A 63 7.16 12.82 -0.72
N ALA A 64 7.27 11.87 -1.64
CA ALA A 64 7.64 12.18 -3.01
C ALA A 64 6.57 13.01 -3.71
N VAL A 65 5.31 12.67 -3.49
CA VAL A 65 4.23 13.42 -4.12
C VAL A 65 4.15 14.83 -3.54
N ALA A 66 4.29 14.95 -2.22
CA ALA A 66 4.18 16.24 -1.59
C ALA A 66 5.24 17.21 -2.10
N LYS A 67 6.41 16.71 -2.43
CA LYS A 67 7.46 17.58 -2.92
C LYS A 67 7.11 18.22 -4.26
N ARG A 68 6.20 17.62 -5.00
CA ARG A 68 5.83 18.16 -6.28
C ARG A 68 4.85 19.31 -6.12
N TYR A 69 4.22 19.44 -4.97
CA TYR A 69 3.22 20.48 -4.77
C TYR A 69 3.74 21.43 -3.72
N ALA A 70 4.47 22.46 -4.18
CA ALA A 70 5.15 23.37 -3.29
C ALA A 70 4.25 24.05 -2.27
N ASN A 71 3.02 24.29 -2.61
CA ASN A 71 2.12 24.96 -1.68
C ASN A 71 1.14 24.02 -1.03
N ASN A 72 1.55 22.79 -0.85
CA ASN A 72 0.71 21.82 -0.21
C ASN A 72 0.60 22.14 1.28
N ASN A 73 -0.59 22.33 1.78
CA ASN A 73 -0.81 22.64 3.18
C ASN A 73 -1.20 21.44 4.02
N LEU A 74 -1.12 20.25 3.46
CA LEU A 74 -1.49 19.08 4.22
C LEU A 74 -0.32 18.57 5.04
N SER A 75 -0.59 18.09 6.24
CA SER A 75 0.44 17.51 7.07
C SER A 75 0.76 16.12 6.56
N MET A 76 1.84 15.54 7.04
CA MET A 76 2.22 14.19 6.64
C MET A 76 1.12 13.20 7.04
N ASP A 77 0.50 13.38 8.21
CA ASP A 77 -0.57 12.48 8.63
C ASP A 77 -1.77 12.58 7.71
N GLU A 78 -2.09 13.78 7.27
CA GLU A 78 -3.20 13.96 6.37
C GLU A 78 -2.91 13.34 5.00
N LEU A 79 -1.66 13.44 4.56
CA LEU A 79 -1.28 12.83 3.29
C LEU A 79 -1.33 11.31 3.38
N ILE A 80 -0.89 10.76 4.49
CA ILE A 80 -0.93 9.32 4.66
C ILE A 80 -2.38 8.85 4.73
N GLU A 81 -3.24 9.62 5.38
CA GLU A 81 -4.64 9.26 5.46
C GLU A 81 -5.27 9.28 4.08
N ALA A 82 -4.93 10.28 3.27
CA ALA A 82 -5.45 10.35 1.91
C ALA A 82 -4.93 9.16 1.09
N GLY A 83 -3.67 8.79 1.30
CA GLY A 83 -3.11 7.64 0.61
C GLY A 83 -3.80 6.35 1.01
N ASN A 84 -4.16 6.22 2.30
CA ASN A 84 -4.85 5.04 2.75
C ASN A 84 -6.23 4.91 2.11
N LYS A 85 -6.90 6.03 1.87
CA LYS A 85 -8.18 5.99 1.17
C LYS A 85 -7.97 5.43 -0.22
N GLY A 86 -6.86 5.82 -0.86
CA GLY A 86 -6.55 5.30 -2.17
C GLY A 86 -6.28 3.81 -2.15
N LEU A 87 -5.60 3.32 -1.09
CA LEU A 87 -5.34 1.90 -0.98
C LEU A 87 -6.64 1.11 -0.82
N VAL A 88 -7.60 1.65 -0.07
CA VAL A 88 -8.87 0.98 0.12
C VAL A 88 -9.63 0.92 -1.21
N LEU A 89 -9.63 2.03 -1.95
CA LEU A 89 -10.31 2.05 -3.23
C LEU A 89 -9.65 1.04 -4.19
N ALA A 90 -8.33 0.96 -4.15
CA ALA A 90 -7.64 0.00 -5.00
C ALA A 90 -8.01 -1.42 -4.59
N ALA A 91 -8.08 -1.68 -3.28
CA ALA A 91 -8.40 -3.02 -2.80
C ALA A 91 -9.80 -3.41 -3.23
N GLU A 92 -10.74 -2.48 -3.16
CA GLU A 92 -12.10 -2.77 -3.54
C GLU A 92 -12.24 -3.10 -5.02
N ASN A 93 -11.38 -2.56 -5.83
CA ASN A 93 -11.46 -2.75 -7.26
C ASN A 93 -10.42 -3.70 -7.85
N PHE A 94 -9.60 -4.30 -7.00
CA PHE A 94 -8.51 -5.15 -7.49
C PHE A 94 -9.02 -6.50 -7.98
N ASP A 95 -8.48 -6.94 -9.09
CA ASP A 95 -8.85 -8.22 -9.66
C ASP A 95 -7.55 -8.97 -9.90
N GLU A 96 -7.22 -9.90 -9.00
CA GLU A 96 -5.96 -10.60 -9.10
C GLU A 96 -5.89 -11.49 -10.33
N SER A 97 -7.01 -11.85 -10.90
CA SER A 97 -6.99 -12.70 -12.06
C SER A 97 -6.38 -12.02 -13.29
N ARG A 98 -6.20 -10.70 -13.21
CA ARG A 98 -5.63 -10.00 -14.33
C ARG A 98 -4.12 -10.01 -14.33
N GLY A 99 -3.49 -10.59 -13.33
CA GLY A 99 -2.07 -10.79 -13.34
C GLY A 99 -1.21 -9.66 -12.82
N PHE A 100 -1.81 -8.58 -12.31
CA PHE A 100 -1.04 -7.49 -11.79
C PHE A 100 -0.76 -7.70 -10.32
N LYS A 101 0.33 -7.12 -9.83
CA LYS A 101 0.60 -7.10 -8.41
C LYS A 101 -0.22 -5.97 -7.84
N PHE A 102 -0.75 -6.17 -6.65
CA PHE A 102 -1.60 -5.15 -6.04
C PHE A 102 -0.93 -3.80 -5.95
N ILE A 103 0.32 -3.75 -5.47
CA ILE A 103 0.95 -2.47 -5.27
C ILE A 103 1.12 -1.69 -6.57
N SER A 104 1.37 -2.38 -7.68
CA SER A 104 1.51 -1.72 -8.97
C SER A 104 0.20 -1.10 -9.40
N TYR A 105 -0.89 -1.78 -9.10
CA TYR A 105 -2.21 -1.28 -9.43
C TYR A 105 -2.60 -0.15 -8.48
N ALA A 106 -2.25 -0.29 -7.20
CA ALA A 106 -2.67 0.66 -6.20
C ALA A 106 -2.01 2.02 -6.31
N ILE A 107 -0.83 2.10 -6.90
CA ILE A 107 -0.12 3.35 -7.03
C ILE A 107 -0.99 4.44 -7.66
N TRP A 108 -1.72 4.09 -8.70
CA TRP A 108 -2.55 5.06 -9.39
C TRP A 108 -3.66 5.58 -8.47
N TRP A 109 -4.29 4.66 -7.72
CA TRP A 109 -5.37 5.06 -6.83
C TRP A 109 -4.85 5.93 -5.69
N VAL A 110 -3.67 5.60 -5.16
CA VAL A 110 -3.08 6.36 -4.08
C VAL A 110 -2.74 7.77 -4.55
N ARG A 111 -2.14 7.89 -5.72
CA ARG A 111 -1.77 9.18 -6.25
C ARG A 111 -3.01 10.03 -6.47
N GLN A 112 -4.06 9.46 -7.05
CA GLN A 112 -5.29 10.18 -7.30
C GLN A 112 -5.91 10.68 -6.00
N SER A 113 -5.90 9.86 -4.96
CA SER A 113 -6.49 10.26 -3.70
C SER A 113 -5.71 11.39 -3.05
N ILE A 114 -4.39 11.34 -3.11
CA ILE A 114 -3.57 12.38 -2.52
C ILE A 114 -3.73 13.68 -3.29
N GLU A 115 -3.67 13.63 -4.60
CA GLU A 115 -3.79 14.82 -5.43
C GLU A 115 -5.16 15.46 -5.28
N LYS A 116 -6.18 14.63 -5.16
CA LYS A 116 -7.51 15.14 -5.00
C LYS A 116 -7.66 15.88 -3.68
N GLU A 117 -7.01 15.37 -2.63
CA GLU A 117 -7.09 16.02 -1.34
C GLU A 117 -6.35 17.36 -1.36
N ILE A 118 -5.19 17.42 -2.01
CA ILE A 118 -4.44 18.65 -2.11
C ILE A 118 -5.22 19.68 -2.92
N GLU A 119 -5.83 19.25 -4.00
CA GLU A 119 -6.61 20.12 -4.83
C GLU A 119 -7.82 20.67 -4.12
N LYS A 120 -8.49 19.82 -3.34
CA LYS A 120 -9.64 20.23 -2.61
C LYS A 120 -9.29 21.32 -1.62
N LEU A 121 -8.13 21.21 -0.95
CA LEU A 121 -7.73 22.18 0.00
C LEU A 121 -7.39 23.50 -0.69
N ASN A 122 -6.72 23.43 -1.81
CA ASN A 122 -6.37 24.63 -2.55
C ASN A 122 -7.62 25.37 -3.05
N ASN A 123 -8.64 24.64 -3.41
CA ASN A 123 -9.85 25.28 -3.91
C ASN A 123 -10.69 25.91 -2.81
N GLN A 124 -10.42 25.61 -1.56
CA GLN A 124 -11.15 26.21 -0.50
C GLN A 124 -10.62 27.58 -0.16
N GLU A 125 -9.48 27.93 -0.68
CA GLU A 125 -8.95 29.24 -0.44
C GLU A 125 -9.39 30.17 -1.51
#